data_20d4498e61da69029c232f45910f415d
#
_entry.id   20d4498e61da69029c232f45910f415d
#
_cell.length_a   1.000
_cell.length_b   1.000
_cell.length_c   1.000
_cell.angle_alpha   90.00
_cell.angle_beta   90.00
_cell.angle_gamma   90.00
#
_symmetry.space_group_name_H-M   'P 1'
#
loop_
_entity.id
_entity.type
_entity.pdbx_description
1 polymer ?
#
loop_
_entity_poly.entity_id
_entity_poly.type
_entity_poly.pdbx_seq_one_letter_code
_entity_poly.pdbx_strand_id
1 'polypeptide(L)'
;MRTSEIDAQYATGLSRQSIERALIAAGKDTGHLAPADLGALEDFHTLGRIATGQLAELARISGRDRVLDAGAGIGGTARFLAATYGCQVTAVDLTEEYCETASWLNELTGLDGKITVRQADVTDLPFAGAAFDVMTSQHVQMNVADKARLYAEARRVLVAGGRLAIWDVTEGTPGQPDYPLPWADQPGRSHLVPAARLRAAVEAVGFTIGHWADLTDQAVTLMRAVLSRPPAPLGLHAFVPGFAAKAANLTQGLASGRLRVIQAVAVASGAAGTREGLS
;
A
#
# COMPACT_ATOMS: atom_id res chain seq x y z
N MET A 1 -5.60 -8.75 -15.03
CA MET A 1 -6.32 -7.50 -15.36
C MET A 1 -5.40 -6.71 -16.28
N ARG A 2 -5.89 -6.10 -17.35
CA ARG A 2 -5.03 -5.29 -18.24
C ARG A 2 -4.78 -3.94 -17.55
N THR A 3 -3.60 -3.36 -17.73
CA THR A 3 -3.21 -2.04 -17.19
C THR A 3 -4.32 -1.00 -17.37
N SER A 4 -4.98 -0.97 -18.54
CA SER A 4 -6.09 -0.08 -18.87
C SER A 4 -7.36 -0.22 -17.99
N GLU A 5 -7.57 -1.35 -17.32
CA GLU A 5 -8.76 -1.57 -16.48
C GLU A 5 -8.55 -1.06 -15.05
N ILE A 6 -7.32 -1.12 -14.54
CA ILE A 6 -6.93 -0.54 -13.24
C ILE A 6 -6.88 0.98 -13.40
N ASP A 7 -6.25 1.50 -14.43
CA ASP A 7 -6.23 2.94 -14.71
C ASP A 7 -7.64 3.53 -14.76
N ALA A 8 -8.58 2.89 -15.48
CA ALA A 8 -9.98 3.34 -15.55
C ALA A 8 -10.71 3.35 -14.19
N GLN A 9 -10.21 2.63 -13.20
CA GLN A 9 -10.79 2.60 -11.86
C GLN A 9 -10.26 3.71 -10.94
N TYR A 10 -8.99 4.07 -11.09
CA TYR A 10 -8.31 5.01 -10.19
C TYR A 10 -8.03 6.37 -10.82
N ALA A 11 -7.73 6.42 -12.13
CA ALA A 11 -7.48 7.66 -12.83
C ALA A 11 -8.77 8.44 -13.07
N THR A 12 -8.86 9.63 -12.50
CA THR A 12 -9.97 10.56 -12.70
C THR A 12 -9.61 11.69 -13.67
N GLY A 13 -8.34 11.85 -13.99
CA GLY A 13 -7.76 12.98 -14.72
C GLY A 13 -7.73 14.29 -13.90
N LEU A 14 -8.14 14.24 -12.64
CA LEU A 14 -8.33 15.44 -11.80
C LEU A 14 -7.70 15.35 -10.42
N SER A 15 -6.96 14.28 -10.09
CA SER A 15 -6.45 14.05 -8.74
C SER A 15 -5.61 15.22 -8.24
N ARG A 16 -4.63 15.69 -9.00
CA ARG A 16 -3.79 16.85 -8.64
C ARG A 16 -4.63 18.10 -8.38
N GLN A 17 -5.52 18.47 -9.31
CA GLN A 17 -6.34 19.68 -9.17
C GLN A 17 -7.30 19.60 -7.98
N SER A 18 -7.83 18.42 -7.70
CA SER A 18 -8.75 18.19 -6.60
C SER A 18 -8.02 18.28 -5.26
N ILE A 19 -6.82 17.73 -5.17
CA ILE A 19 -5.95 17.82 -4.00
C ILE A 19 -5.52 19.27 -3.76
N GLU A 20 -5.08 19.98 -4.80
CA GLU A 20 -4.67 21.38 -4.69
C GLU A 20 -5.82 22.26 -4.15
N ARG A 21 -7.02 22.12 -4.69
CA ARG A 21 -8.22 22.81 -4.20
C ARG A 21 -8.52 22.46 -2.74
N ALA A 22 -8.37 21.21 -2.35
CA ALA A 22 -8.62 20.78 -0.97
C ALA A 22 -7.56 21.34 0.00
N LEU A 23 -6.29 21.41 -0.40
CA LEU A 23 -5.22 22.04 0.38
C LEU A 23 -5.51 23.53 0.60
N ILE A 24 -5.86 24.26 -0.44
CA ILE A 24 -6.23 25.67 -0.37
C ILE A 24 -7.44 25.87 0.55
N ALA A 25 -8.49 25.06 0.39
CA ALA A 25 -9.70 25.11 1.23
C ALA A 25 -9.42 24.79 2.70
N ALA A 26 -8.41 23.96 2.98
CA ALA A 26 -7.92 23.66 4.32
C ALA A 26 -6.97 24.73 4.89
N GLY A 27 -6.73 25.83 4.15
CA GLY A 27 -5.83 26.91 4.57
C GLY A 27 -4.35 26.52 4.59
N LYS A 28 -3.95 25.51 3.81
CA LYS A 28 -2.54 25.09 3.72
C LYS A 28 -1.77 25.99 2.76
N ASP A 29 -0.56 26.34 3.15
CA ASP A 29 0.38 27.02 2.26
C ASP A 29 1.02 26.01 1.30
N THR A 30 0.54 25.98 0.06
CA THR A 30 1.06 25.07 -0.97
C THR A 30 2.51 25.37 -1.38
N GLY A 31 3.08 26.51 -0.97
CA GLY A 31 4.50 26.79 -1.16
C GLY A 31 5.43 26.20 -0.09
N HIS A 32 4.87 25.79 1.07
CA HIS A 32 5.62 25.28 2.23
C HIS A 32 4.85 24.18 2.95
N LEU A 33 4.71 23.01 2.33
CA LEU A 33 4.02 21.87 2.96
C LEU A 33 5.02 20.99 3.73
N ALA A 34 4.66 20.68 4.97
CA ALA A 34 5.31 19.59 5.68
C ALA A 34 4.63 18.25 5.31
N PRO A 35 5.36 17.12 5.33
CA PRO A 35 4.75 15.80 5.08
C PRO A 35 3.56 15.50 6.00
N ALA A 36 3.56 16.03 7.23
CA ALA A 36 2.46 15.88 8.16
C ALA A 36 1.15 16.57 7.73
N ASP A 37 1.24 17.62 6.90
CA ASP A 37 0.07 18.35 6.39
C ASP A 37 -0.77 17.52 5.43
N LEU A 38 -0.18 16.51 4.80
CA LEU A 38 -0.80 15.65 3.80
C LEU A 38 -1.45 14.39 4.38
N GLY A 39 -1.18 14.05 5.65
CA GLY A 39 -1.53 12.74 6.23
C GLY A 39 -3.00 12.32 6.10
N ALA A 40 -3.94 13.25 6.06
CA ALA A 40 -5.35 12.93 5.87
C ALA A 40 -5.71 12.57 4.41
N LEU A 41 -4.87 12.97 3.43
CA LEU A 41 -5.05 12.71 2.00
C LEU A 41 -4.42 11.41 1.53
N GLU A 42 -3.38 10.93 2.21
CA GLU A 42 -2.41 10.02 1.60
C GLU A 42 -2.65 8.56 1.88
N ASP A 43 -3.25 8.25 3.02
CA ASP A 43 -3.28 6.88 3.52
C ASP A 43 -4.55 6.17 3.02
N PHE A 44 -4.54 5.68 1.78
CA PHE A 44 -5.65 4.97 1.14
C PHE A 44 -5.71 3.49 1.57
N HIS A 45 -5.33 3.22 2.82
CA HIS A 45 -5.42 1.92 3.46
C HIS A 45 -6.01 2.03 4.87
N THR A 46 -6.51 0.91 5.40
CA THR A 46 -7.09 0.88 6.75
C THR A 46 -6.06 1.29 7.80
N LEU A 47 -6.50 2.00 8.83
CA LEU A 47 -5.73 2.60 9.91
C LEU A 47 -4.72 3.69 9.48
N GLY A 48 -4.59 3.99 8.21
CA GLY A 48 -3.77 5.08 7.71
C GLY A 48 -2.35 5.06 8.26
N ARG A 49 -1.82 6.21 8.62
CA ARG A 49 -0.45 6.39 9.11
C ARG A 49 -0.08 5.53 10.34
N ILE A 50 -1.06 5.13 11.14
CA ILE A 50 -0.84 4.19 12.27
C ILE A 50 -0.39 2.83 11.72
N ALA A 51 -1.06 2.32 10.70
CA ALA A 51 -0.69 1.06 10.06
C ALA A 51 0.71 1.11 9.46
N THR A 52 1.03 2.19 8.74
CA THR A 52 2.35 2.39 8.14
C THR A 52 3.45 2.43 9.21
N GLY A 53 3.23 3.15 10.32
CA GLY A 53 4.18 3.21 11.43
C GLY A 53 4.43 1.85 12.08
N GLN A 54 3.36 1.12 12.42
CA GLN A 54 3.45 -0.23 12.99
C GLN A 54 4.17 -1.20 12.04
N LEU A 55 3.87 -1.13 10.76
CA LEU A 55 4.48 -1.99 9.74
C LEU A 55 5.97 -1.68 9.58
N ALA A 56 6.33 -0.40 9.59
CA ALA A 56 7.73 0.05 9.50
C ALA A 56 8.56 -0.40 10.71
N GLU A 57 8.00 -0.31 11.92
CA GLU A 57 8.64 -0.79 13.15
C GLU A 57 8.85 -2.31 13.12
N LEU A 58 7.82 -3.08 12.75
CA LEU A 58 7.91 -4.55 12.62
C LEU A 58 8.93 -4.98 11.57
N ALA A 59 8.97 -4.28 10.43
CA ALA A 59 9.95 -4.49 9.39
C ALA A 59 11.34 -3.92 9.74
N ARG A 60 11.48 -3.21 10.87
CA ARG A 60 12.72 -2.58 11.33
C ARG A 60 13.33 -1.68 10.26
N ILE A 61 12.50 -0.84 9.63
CA ILE A 61 12.98 0.11 8.62
C ILE A 61 13.90 1.14 9.26
N SER A 62 14.99 1.44 8.59
CA SER A 62 16.02 2.37 9.04
C SER A 62 16.50 3.27 7.90
N GLY A 63 17.23 4.34 8.23
CA GLY A 63 17.79 5.26 7.24
C GLY A 63 18.80 4.65 6.26
N ARG A 64 19.25 3.41 6.50
CA ARG A 64 20.18 2.69 5.62
C ARG A 64 19.48 1.82 4.58
N ASP A 65 18.18 1.58 4.75
CA ASP A 65 17.43 0.70 3.86
C ASP A 65 17.09 1.40 2.54
N ARG A 66 17.20 0.65 1.45
CA ARG A 66 16.59 0.96 0.17
C ARG A 66 15.20 0.34 0.16
N VAL A 67 14.19 1.18 0.22
CA VAL A 67 12.80 0.72 0.35
C VAL A 67 12.10 0.77 -1.01
N LEU A 68 11.40 -0.28 -1.38
CA LEU A 68 10.43 -0.29 -2.47
C LEU A 68 9.03 -0.16 -1.87
N ASP A 69 8.30 0.90 -2.18
CA ASP A 69 6.89 1.06 -1.86
C ASP A 69 6.06 0.65 -3.08
N ALA A 70 5.48 -0.55 -3.01
CA ALA A 70 4.78 -1.18 -4.13
C ALA A 70 3.28 -0.94 -4.05
N GLY A 71 2.72 -0.31 -5.09
CA GLY A 71 1.35 0.20 -5.10
C GLY A 71 1.23 1.46 -4.24
N ALA A 72 2.15 2.40 -4.45
CA ALA A 72 2.34 3.57 -3.61
C ALA A 72 1.19 4.59 -3.66
N GLY A 73 0.27 4.47 -4.64
CA GLY A 73 -0.76 5.47 -4.87
C GLY A 73 -0.14 6.85 -5.08
N ILE A 74 -0.64 7.85 -4.36
CA ILE A 74 -0.09 9.21 -4.41
C ILE A 74 1.14 9.41 -3.50
N GLY A 75 1.78 8.34 -3.00
CA GLY A 75 3.08 8.34 -2.34
C GLY A 75 3.08 8.61 -0.83
N GLY A 76 1.96 8.42 -0.13
CA GLY A 76 1.85 8.71 1.31
C GLY A 76 2.80 7.87 2.16
N THR A 77 2.83 6.56 1.96
CA THR A 77 3.76 5.64 2.64
C THR A 77 5.22 6.03 2.36
N ALA A 78 5.57 6.30 1.10
CA ALA A 78 6.91 6.70 0.72
C ALA A 78 7.36 7.97 1.44
N ARG A 79 6.51 9.02 1.50
CA ARG A 79 6.80 10.27 2.22
C ARG A 79 6.94 10.04 3.71
N PHE A 80 6.05 9.25 4.31
CA PHE A 80 6.16 8.91 5.73
C PHE A 80 7.49 8.22 6.06
N LEU A 81 7.88 7.22 5.28
CA LEU A 81 9.12 6.46 5.49
C LEU A 81 10.36 7.34 5.29
N ALA A 82 10.42 8.12 4.21
CA ALA A 82 11.53 9.02 3.94
C ALA A 82 11.68 10.11 5.01
N ALA A 83 10.56 10.72 5.45
CA ALA A 83 10.58 11.78 6.45
C ALA A 83 10.92 11.27 7.86
N THR A 84 10.39 10.08 8.23
CA THR A 84 10.53 9.56 9.60
C THR A 84 11.84 8.84 9.81
N TYR A 85 12.26 8.01 8.86
CA TYR A 85 13.44 7.14 8.98
C TYR A 85 14.64 7.63 8.19
N GLY A 86 14.46 8.58 7.26
CA GLY A 86 15.53 9.13 6.41
C GLY A 86 16.01 8.18 5.31
N CYS A 87 15.30 7.08 5.05
CA CYS A 87 15.65 6.09 4.04
C CYS A 87 15.41 6.60 2.61
N GLN A 88 16.03 5.93 1.62
CA GLN A 88 15.74 6.13 0.21
C GLN A 88 14.56 5.25 -0.18
N VAL A 89 13.55 5.83 -0.83
CA VAL A 89 12.34 5.11 -1.23
C VAL A 89 12.16 5.17 -2.74
N THR A 90 11.93 4.02 -3.36
CA THR A 90 11.40 3.93 -4.71
C THR A 90 9.91 3.60 -4.60
N ALA A 91 9.06 4.52 -5.02
CA ALA A 91 7.61 4.37 -5.01
C ALA A 91 7.16 3.94 -6.42
N VAL A 92 6.40 2.83 -6.50
CA VAL A 92 5.84 2.37 -7.78
C VAL A 92 4.33 2.25 -7.70
N ASP A 93 3.65 2.71 -8.75
CA ASP A 93 2.22 2.50 -8.94
C ASP A 93 1.94 2.21 -10.42
N LEU A 94 0.85 1.52 -10.69
CA LEU A 94 0.43 1.22 -12.05
C LEU A 94 -0.22 2.43 -12.73
N THR A 95 -0.88 3.30 -11.93
CA THR A 95 -1.65 4.46 -12.38
C THR A 95 -0.73 5.66 -12.60
N GLU A 96 -0.59 6.09 -13.86
CA GLU A 96 0.29 7.22 -14.24
C GLU A 96 -0.10 8.51 -13.51
N GLU A 97 -1.39 8.84 -13.44
CA GLU A 97 -1.92 10.01 -12.73
C GLU A 97 -1.48 10.03 -11.24
N TYR A 98 -1.43 8.86 -10.61
CA TYR A 98 -0.97 8.76 -9.22
C TYR A 98 0.54 8.96 -9.10
N CYS A 99 1.32 8.45 -10.05
CA CYS A 99 2.76 8.68 -10.09
C CYS A 99 3.10 10.17 -10.28
N GLU A 100 2.41 10.85 -11.19
CA GLU A 100 2.56 12.30 -11.41
C GLU A 100 2.18 13.09 -10.16
N THR A 101 1.04 12.74 -9.53
CA THR A 101 0.58 13.36 -8.29
C THR A 101 1.56 13.12 -7.14
N ALA A 102 2.09 11.91 -7.00
CA ALA A 102 3.10 11.57 -6.00
C ALA A 102 4.38 12.39 -6.18
N SER A 103 4.86 12.52 -7.42
CA SER A 103 6.06 13.32 -7.73
C SER A 103 5.87 14.78 -7.36
N TRP A 104 4.74 15.36 -7.75
CA TRP A 104 4.38 16.73 -7.38
C TRP A 104 4.31 16.95 -5.87
N LEU A 105 3.68 16.03 -5.13
CA LEU A 105 3.60 16.11 -3.66
C LEU A 105 4.97 15.93 -2.98
N ASN A 106 5.88 15.15 -3.58
CA ASN A 106 7.26 15.01 -3.09
C ASN A 106 8.03 16.32 -3.25
N GLU A 107 7.88 17.02 -4.38
CA GLU A 107 8.47 18.34 -4.61
C GLU A 107 7.95 19.36 -3.59
N LEU A 108 6.62 19.44 -3.39
CA LEU A 108 6.01 20.36 -2.42
C LEU A 108 6.47 20.13 -0.97
N THR A 109 6.85 18.91 -0.64
CA THR A 109 7.29 18.54 0.73
C THR A 109 8.81 18.45 0.86
N GLY A 110 9.58 18.76 -0.22
CA GLY A 110 11.04 18.73 -0.22
C GLY A 110 11.62 17.30 -0.07
N LEU A 111 10.87 16.29 -0.49
CA LEU A 111 11.27 14.87 -0.41
C LEU A 111 11.65 14.26 -1.76
N ASP A 112 11.65 15.03 -2.85
CA ASP A 112 12.03 14.62 -4.20
C ASP A 112 13.46 14.07 -4.29
N GLY A 113 14.37 14.56 -3.45
CA GLY A 113 15.74 14.03 -3.33
C GLY A 113 15.84 12.69 -2.57
N LYS A 114 14.76 12.23 -1.92
CA LYS A 114 14.69 10.97 -1.14
C LYS A 114 13.79 9.93 -1.77
N ILE A 115 12.84 10.35 -2.61
CA ILE A 115 11.81 9.48 -3.17
C ILE A 115 11.87 9.54 -4.69
N THR A 116 12.08 8.39 -5.31
CA THR A 116 11.98 8.22 -6.77
C THR A 116 10.64 7.57 -7.09
N VAL A 117 9.84 8.18 -7.96
CA VAL A 117 8.55 7.63 -8.39
C VAL A 117 8.68 7.01 -9.79
N ARG A 118 8.08 5.84 -10.00
CA ARG A 118 8.05 5.17 -11.32
C ARG A 118 6.69 4.51 -11.55
N GLN A 119 6.15 4.68 -12.72
CA GLN A 119 5.03 3.84 -13.17
C GLN A 119 5.53 2.42 -13.44
N ALA A 120 4.94 1.43 -12.75
CA ALA A 120 5.29 0.02 -12.93
C ALA A 120 4.17 -0.92 -12.46
N ASP A 121 4.11 -2.09 -13.08
CA ASP A 121 3.30 -3.22 -12.63
C ASP A 121 4.07 -3.99 -11.55
N VAL A 122 3.46 -4.20 -10.38
CA VAL A 122 4.04 -4.96 -9.27
C VAL A 122 4.27 -6.44 -9.61
N THR A 123 3.68 -6.92 -10.71
CA THR A 123 3.90 -8.27 -11.25
C THR A 123 5.01 -8.34 -12.29
N ASP A 124 5.61 -7.20 -12.67
CA ASP A 124 6.72 -7.10 -13.63
C ASP A 124 7.57 -5.86 -13.33
N LEU A 125 8.29 -5.91 -12.21
CA LEU A 125 9.03 -4.77 -11.70
C LEU A 125 10.29 -4.47 -12.54
N PRO A 126 10.49 -3.22 -12.99
CA PRO A 126 11.61 -2.84 -13.87
C PRO A 126 12.92 -2.63 -13.08
N PHE A 127 13.22 -3.52 -12.15
CA PHE A 127 14.42 -3.46 -11.31
C PHE A 127 15.23 -4.75 -11.40
N ALA A 128 16.53 -4.62 -11.17
CA ALA A 128 17.39 -5.78 -11.02
C ALA A 128 17.02 -6.61 -9.79
N GLY A 129 17.40 -7.87 -9.76
CA GLY A 129 17.29 -8.68 -8.56
C GLY A 129 18.16 -8.12 -7.43
N ALA A 130 17.71 -8.31 -6.18
CA ALA A 130 18.41 -7.85 -4.97
C ALA A 130 18.69 -6.33 -4.95
N ALA A 131 17.78 -5.53 -5.48
CA ALA A 131 17.91 -4.08 -5.52
C ALA A 131 17.48 -3.40 -4.21
N PHE A 132 16.62 -4.03 -3.40
CA PHE A 132 15.99 -3.45 -2.22
C PHE A 132 16.19 -4.27 -0.96
N ASP A 133 16.22 -3.59 0.18
CA ASP A 133 16.36 -4.18 1.51
C ASP A 133 14.99 -4.44 2.15
N VAL A 134 13.99 -3.59 1.82
CA VAL A 134 12.60 -3.73 2.26
C VAL A 134 11.66 -3.46 1.08
N MET A 135 10.56 -4.20 1.01
CA MET A 135 9.41 -3.87 0.17
C MET A 135 8.18 -3.72 1.06
N THR A 136 7.50 -2.58 0.96
CA THR A 136 6.18 -2.34 1.56
C THR A 136 5.09 -2.57 0.53
N SER A 137 3.97 -3.15 0.96
CA SER A 137 2.79 -3.37 0.13
C SER A 137 1.55 -3.19 1.02
N GLN A 138 0.77 -2.14 0.78
CA GLN A 138 -0.38 -1.79 1.59
C GLN A 138 -1.62 -1.62 0.71
N HIS A 139 -2.64 -2.47 0.90
CA HIS A 139 -3.88 -2.50 0.09
C HIS A 139 -3.63 -2.66 -1.42
N VAL A 140 -2.75 -3.58 -1.80
CA VAL A 140 -2.33 -3.83 -3.19
C VAL A 140 -2.86 -5.15 -3.72
N GLN A 141 -2.71 -6.23 -2.95
CA GLN A 141 -2.94 -7.58 -3.46
C GLN A 141 -4.38 -7.83 -3.96
N MET A 142 -5.38 -7.13 -3.42
CA MET A 142 -6.76 -7.28 -3.86
C MET A 142 -7.00 -6.80 -5.31
N ASN A 143 -6.09 -5.98 -5.85
CA ASN A 143 -6.11 -5.54 -7.25
C ASN A 143 -5.38 -6.52 -8.18
N VAL A 144 -4.56 -7.43 -7.64
CA VAL A 144 -3.68 -8.31 -8.40
C VAL A 144 -4.27 -9.71 -8.49
N ALA A 145 -4.58 -10.18 -9.71
CA ALA A 145 -5.12 -11.53 -9.91
C ALA A 145 -4.06 -12.62 -9.66
N ASP A 146 -2.85 -12.42 -10.15
CA ASP A 146 -1.73 -13.36 -10.03
C ASP A 146 -0.87 -13.08 -8.80
N LYS A 147 -1.25 -13.67 -7.67
CA LYS A 147 -0.49 -13.56 -6.41
C LYS A 147 0.89 -14.22 -6.49
N ALA A 148 1.00 -15.30 -7.25
CA ALA A 148 2.28 -16.00 -7.41
C ALA A 148 3.30 -15.10 -8.10
N ARG A 149 2.89 -14.41 -9.16
CA ARG A 149 3.74 -13.46 -9.87
C ARG A 149 4.11 -12.25 -9.02
N LEU A 150 3.12 -11.66 -8.31
CA LEU A 150 3.35 -10.55 -7.38
C LEU A 150 4.45 -10.89 -6.37
N TYR A 151 4.34 -12.03 -5.68
CA TYR A 151 5.30 -12.38 -4.64
C TYR A 151 6.61 -12.93 -5.19
N ALA A 152 6.62 -13.53 -6.40
CA ALA A 152 7.86 -13.88 -7.09
C ALA A 152 8.69 -12.64 -7.43
N GLU A 153 8.05 -11.57 -7.92
CA GLU A 153 8.72 -10.29 -8.17
C GLU A 153 9.22 -9.64 -6.86
N ALA A 154 8.39 -9.63 -5.80
CA ALA A 154 8.81 -9.17 -4.48
C ALA A 154 10.07 -9.93 -4.00
N ARG A 155 10.09 -11.28 -4.15
CA ARG A 155 11.24 -12.10 -3.78
C ARG A 155 12.47 -11.80 -4.63
N ARG A 156 12.28 -11.59 -5.93
CA ARG A 156 13.37 -11.34 -6.89
C ARG A 156 14.09 -10.02 -6.59
N VAL A 157 13.32 -8.96 -6.31
CA VAL A 157 13.89 -7.62 -6.11
C VAL A 157 14.48 -7.41 -4.71
N LEU A 158 14.14 -8.25 -3.74
CA LEU A 158 14.68 -8.18 -2.38
C LEU A 158 16.02 -8.92 -2.27
N VAL A 159 16.95 -8.34 -1.51
CA VAL A 159 18.19 -9.01 -1.12
C VAL A 159 17.90 -10.25 -0.26
N ALA A 160 18.88 -11.15 -0.14
CA ALA A 160 18.82 -12.22 0.87
C ALA A 160 18.71 -11.59 2.26
N GLY A 161 17.76 -12.05 3.08
CA GLY A 161 17.42 -11.44 4.37
C GLY A 161 16.61 -10.14 4.26
N GLY A 162 16.28 -9.69 3.05
CA GLY A 162 15.37 -8.57 2.82
C GLY A 162 13.96 -8.85 3.35
N ARG A 163 13.20 -7.81 3.61
CA ARG A 163 11.91 -7.89 4.32
C ARG A 163 10.77 -7.46 3.42
N LEU A 164 9.74 -8.29 3.33
CA LEU A 164 8.45 -7.96 2.72
C LEU A 164 7.47 -7.61 3.84
N ALA A 165 6.97 -6.38 3.85
CA ALA A 165 6.04 -5.85 4.83
C ALA A 165 4.67 -5.63 4.17
N ILE A 166 3.64 -6.34 4.66
CA ILE A 166 2.30 -6.39 4.06
C ILE A 166 1.27 -5.85 5.06
N TRP A 167 0.41 -4.97 4.56
CA TRP A 167 -0.82 -4.56 5.22
C TRP A 167 -1.96 -4.63 4.20
N ASP A 168 -2.81 -5.65 4.31
CA ASP A 168 -3.74 -5.90 3.22
C ASP A 168 -5.09 -6.46 3.67
N VAL A 169 -6.08 -6.37 2.79
CA VAL A 169 -7.41 -6.94 3.01
C VAL A 169 -7.50 -8.31 2.35
N THR A 170 -8.09 -9.27 3.05
CA THR A 170 -8.30 -10.64 2.58
C THR A 170 -9.77 -11.03 2.70
N GLU A 171 -10.17 -12.12 2.05
CA GLU A 171 -11.45 -12.75 2.30
C GLU A 171 -11.52 -13.27 3.73
N GLY A 172 -12.70 -13.11 4.34
CA GLY A 172 -13.04 -13.66 5.64
C GLY A 172 -14.00 -14.86 5.55
N THR A 173 -15.13 -14.77 6.25
CA THR A 173 -16.20 -15.79 6.21
C THR A 173 -16.89 -15.82 4.84
N PRO A 174 -17.47 -16.96 4.42
CA PRO A 174 -18.18 -17.05 3.15
C PRO A 174 -19.27 -15.99 2.98
N GLY A 175 -19.37 -15.46 1.76
CA GLY A 175 -20.28 -14.43 1.34
C GLY A 175 -19.56 -13.22 0.74
N GLN A 176 -20.20 -12.56 -0.20
CA GLN A 176 -19.62 -11.35 -0.82
C GLN A 176 -19.80 -10.14 0.08
N PRO A 177 -18.80 -9.26 0.20
CA PRO A 177 -18.96 -7.95 0.79
C PRO A 177 -19.84 -7.07 -0.10
N ASP A 178 -20.38 -6.00 0.46
CA ASP A 178 -21.12 -5.00 -0.30
C ASP A 178 -20.16 -4.14 -1.14
N TYR A 179 -20.60 -3.78 -2.35
CA TYR A 179 -19.87 -2.90 -3.27
C TYR A 179 -20.58 -1.55 -3.40
N PRO A 180 -19.87 -0.43 -3.77
CA PRO A 180 -18.44 -0.39 -4.12
C PRO A 180 -17.51 -0.51 -2.91
N LEU A 181 -16.34 -1.10 -3.13
CA LEU A 181 -15.20 -1.10 -2.19
C LEU A 181 -14.13 -0.12 -2.66
N PRO A 182 -13.19 0.31 -1.80
CA PRO A 182 -12.13 1.24 -2.20
C PRO A 182 -11.37 0.83 -3.47
N TRP A 183 -11.19 -0.48 -3.68
CA TRP A 183 -10.42 -1.04 -4.79
C TRP A 183 -11.27 -1.65 -5.92
N ALA A 184 -12.58 -1.74 -5.77
CA ALA A 184 -13.44 -2.35 -6.78
C ALA A 184 -14.87 -1.81 -6.68
N ASP A 185 -15.43 -1.36 -7.80
CA ASP A 185 -16.83 -0.94 -7.85
C ASP A 185 -17.79 -2.13 -7.99
N GLN A 186 -17.28 -3.30 -8.37
CA GLN A 186 -18.06 -4.54 -8.55
C GLN A 186 -17.21 -5.79 -8.30
N PRO A 187 -17.82 -6.95 -7.97
CA PRO A 187 -17.10 -8.18 -7.62
C PRO A 187 -16.05 -8.63 -8.63
N GLY A 188 -16.34 -8.51 -9.93
CA GLY A 188 -15.44 -8.96 -11.00
C GLY A 188 -14.09 -8.24 -11.08
N ARG A 189 -13.94 -7.12 -10.36
CA ARG A 189 -12.69 -6.34 -10.26
C ARG A 189 -11.92 -6.58 -8.98
N SER A 190 -12.46 -7.38 -8.06
CA SER A 190 -11.84 -7.70 -6.78
C SER A 190 -11.20 -9.07 -6.82
N HIS A 191 -9.92 -9.14 -6.54
CA HIS A 191 -9.13 -10.38 -6.56
C HIS A 191 -8.71 -10.79 -5.14
N LEU A 192 -9.60 -10.63 -4.17
CA LEU A 192 -9.37 -11.09 -2.81
C LEU A 192 -9.12 -12.61 -2.76
N VAL A 193 -8.36 -13.02 -1.77
CA VAL A 193 -8.13 -14.42 -1.42
C VAL A 193 -8.19 -14.58 0.10
N PRO A 194 -8.51 -15.79 0.63
CA PRO A 194 -8.41 -16.07 2.05
C PRO A 194 -6.98 -15.83 2.58
N ALA A 195 -6.86 -15.39 3.83
CA ALA A 195 -5.58 -15.10 4.49
C ALA A 195 -4.59 -16.28 4.42
N ALA A 196 -5.06 -17.51 4.56
CA ALA A 196 -4.23 -18.71 4.44
C ALA A 196 -3.65 -18.89 3.03
N ARG A 197 -4.42 -18.54 1.98
CA ARG A 197 -3.95 -18.61 0.60
C ARG A 197 -2.93 -17.51 0.30
N LEU A 198 -3.15 -16.32 0.87
CA LEU A 198 -2.17 -15.22 0.79
C LEU A 198 -0.84 -15.64 1.42
N ARG A 199 -0.89 -16.17 2.65
CA ARG A 199 0.28 -16.67 3.36
C ARG A 199 1.02 -17.74 2.57
N ALA A 200 0.31 -18.73 2.06
CA ALA A 200 0.89 -19.80 1.25
C ALA A 200 1.58 -19.25 -0.02
N ALA A 201 1.00 -18.24 -0.69
CA ALA A 201 1.60 -17.63 -1.86
C ALA A 201 2.93 -16.91 -1.53
N VAL A 202 3.03 -16.27 -0.36
CA VAL A 202 4.26 -15.64 0.12
C VAL A 202 5.32 -16.69 0.45
N GLU A 203 4.95 -17.75 1.18
CA GLU A 203 5.88 -18.83 1.58
C GLU A 203 6.39 -19.62 0.37
N ALA A 204 5.53 -19.86 -0.64
CA ALA A 204 5.86 -20.65 -1.83
C ALA A 204 7.01 -20.09 -2.67
N VAL A 205 7.28 -18.78 -2.60
CA VAL A 205 8.35 -18.13 -3.36
C VAL A 205 9.63 -17.90 -2.53
N GLY A 206 9.73 -18.53 -1.36
CA GLY A 206 10.95 -18.53 -0.54
C GLY A 206 11.01 -17.41 0.50
N PHE A 207 9.88 -16.96 1.00
CA PHE A 207 9.83 -16.15 2.22
C PHE A 207 9.56 -17.01 3.45
N THR A 208 10.14 -16.60 4.57
CA THR A 208 9.79 -17.11 5.91
C THR A 208 8.97 -16.05 6.63
N ILE A 209 7.78 -16.42 7.10
CA ILE A 209 6.92 -15.50 7.85
C ILE A 209 7.51 -15.26 9.25
N GLY A 210 7.91 -14.02 9.53
CA GLY A 210 8.39 -13.59 10.84
C GLY A 210 7.29 -13.02 11.73
N HIS A 211 6.27 -12.39 11.13
CA HIS A 211 5.10 -11.84 11.82
C HIS A 211 3.85 -12.05 10.95
N TRP A 212 2.73 -12.40 11.59
CA TRP A 212 1.43 -12.51 10.94
C TRP A 212 0.32 -12.25 11.97
N ALA A 213 -0.46 -11.22 11.76
CA ALA A 213 -1.55 -10.84 12.65
C ALA A 213 -2.82 -10.49 11.88
N ASP A 214 -3.96 -10.86 12.45
CA ASP A 214 -5.28 -10.36 12.03
C ASP A 214 -5.61 -9.14 12.89
N LEU A 215 -5.74 -7.98 12.26
CA LEU A 215 -6.02 -6.70 12.92
C LEU A 215 -7.41 -6.17 12.58
N THR A 216 -8.33 -7.06 12.18
CA THR A 216 -9.68 -6.71 11.74
C THR A 216 -10.44 -5.93 12.81
N ASP A 217 -10.42 -6.37 14.08
CA ASP A 217 -11.16 -5.69 15.15
C ASP A 217 -10.63 -4.28 15.43
N GLN A 218 -9.31 -4.11 15.37
CA GLN A 218 -8.67 -2.79 15.48
C GLN A 218 -9.08 -1.89 14.31
N ALA A 219 -9.07 -2.42 13.08
CA ALA A 219 -9.49 -1.69 11.90
C ALA A 219 -10.96 -1.26 11.99
N VAL A 220 -11.87 -2.15 12.38
CA VAL A 220 -13.30 -1.85 12.57
C VAL A 220 -13.49 -0.74 13.60
N THR A 221 -12.82 -0.85 14.75
CA THR A 221 -12.93 0.13 15.83
C THR A 221 -12.51 1.53 15.36
N LEU A 222 -11.35 1.63 14.72
CA LEU A 222 -10.83 2.92 14.26
C LEU A 222 -11.64 3.49 13.09
N MET A 223 -12.03 2.67 12.12
CA MET A 223 -12.83 3.13 10.97
C MET A 223 -14.20 3.65 11.42
N ARG A 224 -14.87 2.98 12.38
CA ARG A 224 -16.11 3.48 12.97
C ARG A 224 -15.91 4.84 13.67
N ALA A 225 -14.82 4.99 14.42
CA ALA A 225 -14.49 6.24 15.07
C ALA A 225 -14.22 7.39 14.09
N VAL A 226 -13.57 7.09 12.95
CA VAL A 226 -13.34 8.07 11.88
C VAL A 226 -14.63 8.43 11.16
N LEU A 227 -15.43 7.44 10.77
CA LEU A 227 -16.69 7.65 10.04
C LEU A 227 -17.78 8.33 10.89
N SER A 228 -17.69 8.29 12.23
CA SER A 228 -18.62 9.00 13.13
C SER A 228 -18.34 10.50 13.22
N ARG A 229 -17.20 10.97 12.70
CA ARG A 229 -16.84 12.40 12.72
C ARG A 229 -17.27 13.08 11.42
N PRO A 230 -17.59 14.38 11.47
CA PRO A 230 -17.74 15.16 10.25
C PRO A 230 -16.49 15.05 9.38
N PRO A 231 -16.63 14.98 8.05
CA PRO A 231 -15.47 14.95 7.16
C PRO A 231 -14.63 16.21 7.35
N ALA A 232 -13.31 16.04 7.53
CA ALA A 232 -12.38 17.15 7.55
C ALA A 232 -12.32 17.81 6.16
N PRO A 233 -11.95 19.10 6.03
CA PRO A 233 -11.77 19.74 4.72
C PRO A 233 -10.78 19.00 3.82
N LEU A 234 -9.76 18.37 4.42
CA LEU A 234 -8.73 17.60 3.76
C LEU A 234 -8.92 16.11 4.06
N GLY A 235 -8.97 15.27 3.04
CA GLY A 235 -9.12 13.82 3.19
C GLY A 235 -9.28 13.11 1.84
N LEU A 236 -9.30 11.79 1.86
CA LEU A 236 -9.41 10.94 0.66
C LEU A 236 -10.63 11.27 -0.22
N HIS A 237 -11.72 11.76 0.36
CA HIS A 237 -12.90 12.20 -0.36
C HIS A 237 -12.64 13.34 -1.35
N ALA A 238 -11.52 14.06 -1.21
CA ALA A 238 -11.17 15.16 -2.10
C ALA A 238 -10.88 14.68 -3.54
N PHE A 239 -10.34 13.45 -3.69
CA PHE A 239 -9.96 12.91 -5.00
C PHE A 239 -10.42 11.48 -5.27
N VAL A 240 -10.99 10.78 -4.27
CA VAL A 240 -11.55 9.42 -4.43
C VAL A 240 -13.06 9.51 -4.61
N PRO A 241 -13.60 9.25 -5.82
CA PRO A 241 -15.03 9.30 -6.08
C PRO A 241 -15.80 8.30 -5.21
N GLY A 242 -16.91 8.74 -4.60
CA GLY A 242 -17.76 7.88 -3.79
C GLY A 242 -17.11 7.34 -2.50
N PHE A 243 -16.05 7.99 -2.01
CA PHE A 243 -15.28 7.54 -0.85
C PHE A 243 -16.12 7.17 0.36
N ALA A 244 -17.15 7.95 0.70
CA ALA A 244 -18.01 7.69 1.86
C ALA A 244 -18.71 6.32 1.77
N ALA A 245 -19.28 5.98 0.62
CA ALA A 245 -19.92 4.67 0.39
C ALA A 245 -18.88 3.54 0.41
N LYS A 246 -17.73 3.72 -0.25
CA LYS A 246 -16.63 2.76 -0.29
C LYS A 246 -16.11 2.46 1.12
N ALA A 247 -15.89 3.49 1.93
CA ALA A 247 -15.44 3.37 3.31
C ALA A 247 -16.49 2.69 4.23
N ALA A 248 -17.77 3.02 4.05
CA ALA A 248 -18.87 2.39 4.78
C ALA A 248 -18.97 0.89 4.46
N ASN A 249 -18.94 0.51 3.17
CA ASN A 249 -19.00 -0.88 2.74
C ASN A 249 -17.78 -1.69 3.20
N LEU A 250 -16.58 -1.12 3.15
CA LEU A 250 -15.38 -1.74 3.70
C LEU A 250 -15.54 -1.98 5.20
N THR A 251 -15.98 -0.97 5.97
CA THR A 251 -16.20 -1.09 7.40
C THR A 251 -17.24 -2.16 7.74
N GLN A 252 -18.34 -2.22 6.99
CA GLN A 252 -19.37 -3.24 7.14
C GLN A 252 -18.86 -4.65 6.78
N GLY A 253 -18.07 -4.76 5.71
CA GLY A 253 -17.45 -6.03 5.31
C GLY A 253 -16.50 -6.58 6.39
N LEU A 254 -15.70 -5.71 7.01
CA LEU A 254 -14.83 -6.05 8.14
C LEU A 254 -15.65 -6.42 9.38
N ALA A 255 -16.65 -5.61 9.75
CA ALA A 255 -17.48 -5.84 10.93
C ALA A 255 -18.33 -7.11 10.86
N SER A 256 -18.76 -7.51 9.65
CA SER A 256 -19.47 -8.75 9.41
C SER A 256 -18.57 -9.99 9.29
N GLY A 257 -17.25 -9.79 9.31
CA GLY A 257 -16.25 -10.84 9.14
C GLY A 257 -16.09 -11.36 7.70
N ARG A 258 -16.76 -10.75 6.70
CA ARG A 258 -16.58 -11.10 5.28
C ARG A 258 -15.24 -10.67 4.72
N LEU A 259 -14.67 -9.63 5.32
CA LEU A 259 -13.32 -9.14 5.04
C LEU A 259 -12.46 -9.23 6.29
N ARG A 260 -11.14 -9.36 6.12
CA ARG A 260 -10.14 -9.35 7.18
C ARG A 260 -9.02 -8.39 6.83
N VAL A 261 -8.40 -7.80 7.84
CA VAL A 261 -7.18 -7.00 7.70
C VAL A 261 -6.01 -7.80 8.24
N ILE A 262 -5.01 -8.04 7.39
CA ILE A 262 -3.81 -8.80 7.75
C ILE A 262 -2.61 -7.87 7.73
N GLN A 263 -1.82 -7.96 8.80
CA GLN A 263 -0.48 -7.39 8.89
C GLN A 263 0.55 -8.52 8.90
N ALA A 264 1.56 -8.43 8.04
CA ALA A 264 2.61 -9.44 8.00
C ALA A 264 3.98 -8.84 7.69
N VAL A 265 5.01 -9.47 8.24
CA VAL A 265 6.40 -9.27 7.82
C VAL A 265 7.01 -10.63 7.54
N ALA A 266 7.55 -10.76 6.32
CA ALA A 266 8.22 -11.95 5.86
C ALA A 266 9.66 -11.64 5.45
N VAL A 267 10.56 -12.57 5.67
CA VAL A 267 11.98 -12.43 5.38
C VAL A 267 12.35 -13.29 4.18
N ALA A 268 12.99 -12.70 3.19
CA ALA A 268 13.50 -13.39 2.02
C ALA A 268 14.59 -14.39 2.44
N SER A 269 14.35 -15.69 2.28
CA SER A 269 15.34 -16.72 2.58
C SER A 269 16.59 -16.50 1.74
N GLY A 270 17.78 -16.70 2.33
CA GLY A 270 19.03 -16.76 1.57
C GLY A 270 18.91 -17.85 0.49
N ALA A 271 19.57 -17.68 -0.66
CA ALA A 271 19.74 -18.79 -1.58
C ALA A 271 20.30 -19.96 -0.75
N ALA A 272 19.62 -21.12 -0.79
CA ALA A 272 20.16 -22.32 -0.20
C ALA A 272 21.54 -22.56 -0.86
N GLY A 273 22.60 -22.25 -0.11
CA GLY A 273 23.95 -22.57 -0.56
C GLY A 273 23.96 -24.05 -0.84
N THR A 274 24.19 -24.44 -2.08
CA THR A 274 24.60 -25.77 -2.47
C THR A 274 25.80 -26.08 -1.58
N ARG A 275 25.59 -26.86 -0.50
CA ARG A 275 26.67 -27.53 0.16
C ARG A 275 27.21 -28.53 -0.86
N GLU A 276 28.12 -28.08 -1.72
CA GLU A 276 29.01 -29.02 -2.40
C GLU A 276 29.77 -29.77 -1.31
N GLY A 277 29.42 -31.03 -1.17
CA GLY A 277 30.12 -31.97 -0.32
C GLY A 277 31.57 -32.04 -0.75
N LEU A 278 32.46 -31.58 0.08
CA LEU A 278 33.85 -31.98 0.08
C LEU A 278 33.88 -33.41 0.64
N SER A 279 33.95 -34.38 -0.27
CA SER A 279 34.41 -35.74 -0.02
C SER A 279 35.90 -35.81 -0.21
#